data_a573093e48d60386ccf19ae0693b0991
#
_entry.id   a573093e48d60386ccf19ae0693b0991
#
_cell.length_a   1.000
_cell.length_b   1.000
_cell.length_c   1.000
_cell.angle_alpha   90.00
_cell.angle_beta   90.00
_cell.angle_gamma   90.00
#
_symmetry.space_group_name_H-M   'P 1'
#
loop_
_entity.id
_entity.type
_entity.pdbx_description
1 polymer ?
#
loop_
_entity_poly.entity_id
_entity_poly.type
_entity_poly.pdbx_seq_one_letter_code
_entity_poly.pdbx_strand_id
1 'polypeptide(L)'
;QRQMCIRDSVYVEVAMQHNDSYTESAYSFVNNINTPEGGTHLAGFRNAITKTFNDYARNAKLLKDSEANLSGDDIREGLTAIVSIKIEDPQFEGQTKQKLGNSEARGAVDNVVSRQLEIFLEQNPAVGKIIVEKSVMSQRAREAARKARDLTRRKSALDNMALPGKLADCSDTVSYTHLRAH
;
A
#
# COMPACT_ATOMS: atom_id res chain seq x y z
N GLN A 1 13.63 12.38 7.54
CA GLN A 1 14.50 13.13 6.60
C GLN A 1 13.64 14.03 5.72
N ARG A 2 14.10 15.27 5.56
CA ARG A 2 13.48 16.25 4.66
C ARG A 2 14.31 16.32 3.40
N GLN A 3 13.71 16.08 2.25
CA GLN A 3 14.43 16.11 0.99
C GLN A 3 13.72 16.96 -0.06
N MET A 4 14.49 17.77 -0.75
CA MET A 4 14.04 18.72 -1.75
C MET A 4 14.62 18.33 -3.10
N CYS A 5 13.79 18.15 -4.13
CA CYS A 5 14.25 18.00 -5.51
C CYS A 5 13.35 18.78 -6.48
N ILE A 6 13.98 19.43 -7.46
CA ILE A 6 13.30 20.14 -8.55
C ILE A 6 13.44 19.28 -9.80
N ARG A 7 12.34 18.94 -10.43
CA ARG A 7 12.32 18.35 -11.76
C ARG A 7 11.17 18.98 -12.57
N ASP A 8 11.52 19.62 -13.69
CA ASP A 8 10.59 20.12 -14.69
C ASP A 8 9.37 20.87 -14.11
N SER A 9 9.57 21.98 -13.44
CA SER A 9 8.53 22.83 -12.84
C SER A 9 7.78 22.28 -11.59
N VAL A 10 8.06 21.05 -11.14
CA VAL A 10 7.46 20.50 -9.90
C VAL A 10 8.52 20.39 -8.81
N TYR A 11 8.29 21.10 -7.71
CA TYR A 11 9.11 21.03 -6.52
C TYR A 11 8.48 20.08 -5.51
N VAL A 12 9.28 19.11 -5.00
CA VAL A 12 8.79 18.04 -4.12
C VAL A 12 9.51 18.05 -2.79
N GLU A 13 8.77 18.14 -1.70
CA GLU A 13 9.25 17.95 -0.32
C GLU A 13 8.54 16.78 0.32
N VAL A 14 9.29 15.88 0.93
CA VAL A 14 8.75 14.73 1.66
C VAL A 14 9.45 14.60 3.00
N ALA A 15 8.65 14.43 4.05
CA ALA A 15 9.12 14.01 5.36
C ALA A 15 8.38 12.74 5.76
N MET A 16 9.09 11.72 6.25
CA MET A 16 8.46 10.46 6.65
C MET A 16 9.17 9.82 7.84
N GLN A 17 8.40 9.07 8.62
CA GLN A 17 8.87 8.31 9.77
C GLN A 17 8.03 7.04 9.89
N HIS A 18 8.68 5.89 10.14
CA HIS A 18 8.01 4.68 10.57
C HIS A 18 7.98 4.62 12.11
N ASN A 19 6.87 4.18 12.64
CA ASN A 19 6.63 3.96 14.07
C ASN A 19 5.99 2.58 14.31
N ASP A 20 5.73 2.24 15.54
CA ASP A 20 5.15 0.94 15.92
C ASP A 20 3.62 0.88 15.79
N SER A 21 2.98 1.92 15.24
CA SER A 21 1.53 1.91 15.01
C SER A 21 1.15 0.96 13.86
N TYR A 22 -0.15 0.66 13.77
CA TYR A 22 -0.73 -0.20 12.72
C TYR A 22 -1.44 0.60 11.64
N THR A 23 -1.44 1.93 11.74
CA THR A 23 -2.17 2.82 10.82
C THR A 23 -1.21 3.70 10.03
N GLU A 24 -1.56 3.95 8.76
CA GLU A 24 -0.92 4.97 7.92
C GLU A 24 -1.48 6.35 8.29
N SER A 25 -0.61 7.33 8.46
CA SER A 25 -0.95 8.74 8.63
C SER A 25 -0.22 9.55 7.57
N ALA A 26 -0.86 9.79 6.43
CA ALA A 26 -0.29 10.54 5.33
C ALA A 26 -1.01 11.88 5.12
N TYR A 27 -0.25 12.95 5.21
CA TYR A 27 -0.72 14.32 4.97
C TYR A 27 -0.16 14.83 3.65
N SER A 28 -0.99 15.44 2.83
CA SER A 28 -0.57 15.92 1.52
C SER A 28 -0.95 17.38 1.29
N PHE A 29 -0.03 18.10 0.63
CA PHE A 29 -0.16 19.53 0.38
C PHE A 29 0.25 19.85 -1.05
N VAL A 30 -0.47 20.81 -1.65
CA VAL A 30 -0.17 21.39 -2.97
C VAL A 30 -0.14 22.89 -2.84
N ASN A 31 1.00 23.53 -3.13
CA ASN A 31 1.18 24.98 -2.96
C ASN A 31 0.74 25.47 -1.55
N ASN A 32 1.10 24.70 -0.51
CA ASN A 32 0.74 24.92 0.89
C ASN A 32 -0.76 24.76 1.22
N ILE A 33 -1.58 24.30 0.27
CA ILE A 33 -3.00 23.97 0.49
C ILE A 33 -3.08 22.51 0.88
N ASN A 34 -3.74 22.22 2.02
CA ASN A 34 -3.98 20.84 2.44
C ASN A 34 -4.96 20.14 1.49
N THR A 35 -4.60 18.92 1.09
CA THR A 35 -5.41 18.09 0.20
C THR A 35 -5.79 16.79 0.96
N PRO A 36 -6.84 16.81 1.79
CA PRO A 36 -7.20 15.69 2.66
C PRO A 36 -7.58 14.42 1.88
N GLU A 37 -8.10 14.57 0.67
CA GLU A 37 -8.39 13.43 -0.22
C GLU A 37 -7.15 12.99 -1.03
N GLY A 38 -6.00 13.64 -0.83
CA GLY A 38 -4.76 13.33 -1.53
C GLY A 38 -4.77 13.77 -2.99
N GLY A 39 -4.52 12.82 -3.87
CA GLY A 39 -4.47 13.02 -5.32
C GLY A 39 -3.28 12.32 -5.95
N THR A 40 -2.93 12.73 -7.15
CA THR A 40 -1.88 12.11 -7.96
C THR A 40 -0.50 12.11 -7.30
N HIS A 41 -0.14 13.17 -6.57
CA HIS A 41 1.13 13.29 -5.85
C HIS A 41 1.23 12.29 -4.69
N LEU A 42 0.15 12.10 -3.90
CA LEU A 42 0.13 11.11 -2.83
C LEU A 42 0.12 9.67 -3.41
N ALA A 43 -0.57 9.45 -4.53
CA ALA A 43 -0.54 8.19 -5.24
C ALA A 43 0.87 7.86 -5.76
N GLY A 44 1.60 8.85 -6.30
CA GLY A 44 3.00 8.71 -6.70
C GLY A 44 3.91 8.35 -5.53
N PHE A 45 3.75 9.01 -4.39
CA PHE A 45 4.48 8.70 -3.16
C PHE A 45 4.25 7.26 -2.67
N ARG A 46 3.01 6.82 -2.60
CA ARG A 46 2.66 5.44 -2.19
C ARG A 46 3.22 4.39 -3.15
N ASN A 47 3.19 4.68 -4.44
CA ASN A 47 3.77 3.80 -5.47
C ASN A 47 5.29 3.69 -5.31
N ALA A 48 5.97 4.83 -5.18
CA ALA A 48 7.42 4.90 -4.98
C ALA A 48 7.88 4.08 -3.78
N ILE A 49 7.25 4.29 -2.62
CA ILE A 49 7.58 3.54 -1.40
C ILE A 49 7.39 2.04 -1.62
N THR A 50 6.23 1.63 -2.14
CA THR A 50 5.91 0.22 -2.33
C THR A 50 6.92 -0.47 -3.25
N LYS A 51 7.26 0.17 -4.36
CA LYS A 51 8.24 -0.34 -5.32
C LYS A 51 9.63 -0.44 -4.68
N THR A 52 10.14 0.67 -4.14
CA THR A 52 11.51 0.74 -3.63
C THR A 52 11.76 -0.22 -2.47
N PHE A 53 10.78 -0.38 -1.54
CA PHE A 53 10.95 -1.36 -0.46
C PHE A 53 10.88 -2.81 -0.94
N ASN A 54 10.07 -3.13 -1.95
CA ASN A 54 10.07 -4.46 -2.55
C ASN A 54 11.40 -4.77 -3.26
N ASP A 55 11.91 -3.82 -4.04
CA ASP A 55 13.19 -3.95 -4.74
C ASP A 55 14.34 -4.11 -3.73
N TYR A 56 14.36 -3.29 -2.68
CA TYR A 56 15.31 -3.41 -1.59
C TYR A 56 15.22 -4.77 -0.87
N ALA A 57 14.02 -5.23 -0.54
CA ALA A 57 13.81 -6.50 0.15
C ALA A 57 14.33 -7.70 -0.66
N ARG A 58 14.20 -7.67 -1.98
CA ARG A 58 14.75 -8.68 -2.89
C ARG A 58 16.27 -8.59 -3.00
N ASN A 59 16.81 -7.39 -3.21
CA ASN A 59 18.24 -7.15 -3.31
C ASN A 59 18.98 -7.54 -2.02
N ALA A 60 18.39 -7.25 -0.87
CA ALA A 60 18.93 -7.63 0.45
C ALA A 60 18.63 -9.10 0.83
N LYS A 61 17.98 -9.89 -0.05
CA LYS A 61 17.57 -11.30 0.18
C LYS A 61 16.72 -11.49 1.45
N LEU A 62 15.99 -10.47 1.86
CA LEU A 62 15.04 -10.52 2.97
C LEU A 62 13.71 -11.15 2.54
N LEU A 63 13.41 -11.07 1.25
CA LEU A 63 12.26 -11.71 0.62
C LEU A 63 12.76 -12.75 -0.40
N LYS A 64 12.24 -13.97 -0.36
CA LYS A 64 12.62 -15.03 -1.31
C LYS A 64 12.00 -14.75 -2.68
N ASP A 65 12.66 -15.18 -3.75
CA ASP A 65 12.14 -15.01 -5.12
C ASP A 65 10.80 -15.72 -5.36
N SER A 66 10.53 -16.79 -4.59
CA SER A 66 9.27 -17.52 -4.62
C SER A 66 8.14 -16.88 -3.80
N GLU A 67 8.45 -15.90 -2.95
CA GLU A 67 7.46 -15.20 -2.13
C GLU A 67 6.84 -14.04 -2.93
N ALA A 68 5.54 -13.79 -2.69
CA ALA A 68 4.85 -12.67 -3.29
C ALA A 68 5.42 -11.32 -2.80
N ASN A 69 5.34 -10.30 -3.62
CA ASN A 69 5.70 -8.94 -3.21
C ASN A 69 4.86 -8.50 -2.01
N LEU A 70 5.47 -7.71 -1.15
CA LEU A 70 4.78 -7.03 -0.06
C LEU A 70 3.73 -6.08 -0.61
N SER A 71 2.54 -6.08 -0.03
CA SER A 71 1.51 -5.13 -0.44
C SER A 71 1.86 -3.72 0.03
N GLY A 72 1.32 -2.72 -0.66
CA GLY A 72 1.50 -1.34 -0.25
C GLY A 72 0.99 -1.08 1.18
N ASP A 73 -0.08 -1.75 1.59
CA ASP A 73 -0.66 -1.58 2.92
C ASP A 73 0.26 -2.15 4.01
N ASP A 74 0.91 -3.31 3.76
CA ASP A 74 1.86 -3.91 4.70
C ASP A 74 3.11 -3.04 4.90
N ILE A 75 3.59 -2.38 3.84
CA ILE A 75 4.77 -1.49 3.88
C ILE A 75 4.43 -0.18 4.58
N ARG A 76 3.23 0.35 4.38
CA ARG A 76 2.79 1.63 4.97
C ARG A 76 2.24 1.51 6.37
N GLU A 77 2.17 0.31 6.92
CA GLU A 77 1.77 0.10 8.30
C GLU A 77 2.73 0.79 9.28
N GLY A 78 2.19 1.72 10.04
CA GLY A 78 2.96 2.58 10.95
C GLY A 78 3.74 3.71 10.26
N LEU A 79 3.46 4.00 8.99
CA LEU A 79 4.06 5.12 8.29
C LEU A 79 3.32 6.43 8.62
N THR A 80 4.07 7.41 9.10
CA THR A 80 3.63 8.81 9.15
C THR A 80 4.41 9.58 8.09
N ALA A 81 3.71 10.25 7.18
CA ALA A 81 4.34 10.98 6.08
C ALA A 81 3.64 12.32 5.82
N ILE A 82 4.45 13.28 5.37
CA ILE A 82 3.99 14.57 4.85
C ILE A 82 4.58 14.70 3.44
N VAL A 83 3.71 14.87 2.47
CA VAL A 83 4.08 15.07 1.05
C VAL A 83 3.62 16.46 0.62
N SER A 84 4.54 17.32 0.30
CA SER A 84 4.26 18.69 -0.16
C SER A 84 4.86 18.91 -1.53
N ILE A 85 4.05 19.39 -2.46
CA ILE A 85 4.54 19.77 -3.79
C ILE A 85 4.21 21.23 -4.09
N LYS A 86 5.06 21.84 -4.92
CA LYS A 86 4.78 23.15 -5.54
C LYS A 86 4.77 22.96 -7.06
N ILE A 87 3.70 23.39 -7.67
CA ILE A 87 3.45 23.29 -9.11
C ILE A 87 2.85 24.60 -9.61
N GLU A 88 3.19 25.01 -10.82
CA GLU A 88 2.77 26.32 -11.36
C GLU A 88 1.27 26.38 -11.63
N ASP A 89 0.68 25.32 -12.19
CA ASP A 89 -0.74 25.25 -12.55
C ASP A 89 -1.42 24.02 -11.90
N PRO A 90 -1.84 24.13 -10.62
CA PRO A 90 -2.47 23.02 -9.93
C PRO A 90 -3.92 22.82 -10.38
N GLN A 91 -4.22 21.68 -10.96
CA GLN A 91 -5.56 21.26 -11.33
C GLN A 91 -6.15 20.39 -10.23
N PHE A 92 -7.17 20.90 -9.55
CA PHE A 92 -7.85 20.18 -8.49
C PHE A 92 -9.14 19.53 -9.00
N GLU A 93 -9.43 18.34 -8.48
CA GLU A 93 -10.74 17.74 -8.64
C GLU A 93 -11.74 18.44 -7.70
N GLY A 94 -12.67 19.17 -8.27
CA GLY A 94 -13.70 19.90 -7.51
C GLY A 94 -13.27 21.28 -6.98
N GLN A 95 -14.27 22.07 -6.62
CA GLN A 95 -14.10 23.47 -6.17
C GLN A 95 -13.45 23.58 -4.78
N THR A 96 -13.52 22.53 -3.97
CA THR A 96 -12.99 22.49 -2.60
C THR A 96 -11.48 22.25 -2.52
N LYS A 97 -10.79 22.04 -3.66
CA LYS A 97 -9.32 21.81 -3.76
C LYS A 97 -8.80 20.67 -2.88
N GLN A 98 -9.62 19.67 -2.60
CA GLN A 98 -9.30 18.59 -1.67
C GLN A 98 -8.44 17.49 -2.31
N LYS A 99 -8.43 17.39 -3.65
CA LYS A 99 -7.72 16.36 -4.40
C LYS A 99 -7.05 16.94 -5.63
N LEU A 100 -5.76 16.59 -5.82
CA LEU A 100 -5.00 17.01 -7.01
C LEU A 100 -5.20 16.04 -8.17
N GLY A 101 -5.46 16.60 -9.38
CA GLY A 101 -5.66 15.84 -10.62
C GLY A 101 -4.46 15.79 -11.57
N ASN A 102 -3.45 16.64 -11.42
CA ASN A 102 -2.30 16.72 -12.32
C ASN A 102 -1.56 15.39 -12.47
N SER A 103 -1.57 14.78 -13.65
CA SER A 103 -0.90 13.50 -13.90
C SER A 103 0.62 13.56 -13.79
N GLU A 104 1.23 14.68 -14.18
CA GLU A 104 2.66 14.94 -14.09
C GLU A 104 3.20 14.89 -12.65
N ALA A 105 2.41 15.35 -11.69
CA ALA A 105 2.77 15.33 -10.27
C ALA A 105 3.03 13.92 -9.76
N ARG A 106 2.28 12.92 -10.25
CA ARG A 106 2.48 11.52 -9.89
C ARG A 106 3.87 11.03 -10.29
N GLY A 107 4.27 11.25 -11.53
CA GLY A 107 5.57 10.81 -12.03
C GLY A 107 6.73 11.56 -11.39
N ALA A 108 6.59 12.86 -11.16
CA ALA A 108 7.60 13.68 -10.50
C ALA A 108 7.88 13.19 -9.07
N VAL A 109 6.82 12.98 -8.28
CA VAL A 109 6.95 12.48 -6.89
C VAL A 109 7.49 11.06 -6.87
N ASP A 110 6.99 10.16 -7.72
CA ASP A 110 7.45 8.77 -7.80
C ASP A 110 8.97 8.72 -8.07
N ASN A 111 9.46 9.43 -9.07
CA ASN A 111 10.88 9.45 -9.42
C ASN A 111 11.76 10.04 -8.31
N VAL A 112 11.35 11.16 -7.73
CA VAL A 112 12.12 11.83 -6.67
C VAL A 112 12.19 10.95 -5.43
N VAL A 113 11.06 10.42 -4.99
CA VAL A 113 10.98 9.61 -3.76
C VAL A 113 11.71 8.28 -3.93
N SER A 114 11.52 7.57 -5.04
CA SER A 114 12.22 6.31 -5.32
C SER A 114 13.72 6.48 -5.26
N ARG A 115 14.26 7.44 -6.01
CA ARG A 115 15.71 7.68 -6.07
C ARG A 115 16.31 8.04 -4.71
N GLN A 116 15.63 8.89 -3.96
CA GLN A 116 16.16 9.34 -2.67
C GLN A 116 16.01 8.27 -1.59
N LEU A 117 14.95 7.49 -1.65
CA LEU A 117 14.75 6.37 -0.74
C LEU A 117 15.76 5.24 -1.01
N GLU A 118 16.10 4.95 -2.25
CA GLU A 118 17.16 4.01 -2.62
C GLU A 118 18.50 4.42 -1.98
N ILE A 119 18.92 5.67 -2.17
CA ILE A 119 20.16 6.21 -1.57
C ILE A 119 20.12 6.10 -0.03
N PHE A 120 18.96 6.43 0.57
CA PHE A 120 18.82 6.34 2.02
C PHE A 120 18.95 4.91 2.55
N LEU A 121 18.33 3.94 1.88
CA LEU A 121 18.36 2.53 2.25
C LEU A 121 19.74 1.92 2.06
N GLU A 122 20.50 2.34 1.05
CA GLU A 122 21.90 1.96 0.86
C GLU A 122 22.81 2.49 2.00
N GLN A 123 22.58 3.72 2.44
CA GLN A 123 23.31 4.33 3.53
C GLN A 123 22.93 3.78 4.92
N ASN A 124 21.69 3.31 5.07
CA ASN A 124 21.13 2.85 6.35
C ASN A 124 20.50 1.45 6.24
N PRO A 125 21.29 0.41 5.96
CA PRO A 125 20.76 -0.94 5.73
C PRO A 125 20.06 -1.54 6.95
N ALA A 126 20.48 -1.15 8.16
CA ALA A 126 19.85 -1.60 9.41
C ALA A 126 18.41 -1.12 9.53
N VAL A 127 18.15 0.14 9.16
CA VAL A 127 16.80 0.73 9.17
C VAL A 127 15.93 0.06 8.12
N GLY A 128 16.46 -0.13 6.90
CA GLY A 128 15.75 -0.81 5.82
C GLY A 128 15.33 -2.23 6.20
N LYS A 129 16.23 -2.97 6.84
CA LYS A 129 15.97 -4.33 7.34
C LYS A 129 14.82 -4.35 8.35
N ILE A 130 14.83 -3.47 9.35
CA ILE A 130 13.78 -3.41 10.38
C ILE A 130 12.42 -3.13 9.76
N ILE A 131 12.33 -2.18 8.81
CA ILE A 131 11.07 -1.84 8.15
C ILE A 131 10.55 -3.01 7.31
N VAL A 132 11.43 -3.67 6.55
CA VAL A 132 11.04 -4.84 5.74
C VAL A 132 10.61 -6.01 6.63
N GLU A 133 11.32 -6.31 7.71
CA GLU A 133 10.93 -7.37 8.65
C GLU A 133 9.56 -7.10 9.27
N LYS A 134 9.28 -5.86 9.66
CA LYS A 134 7.94 -5.46 10.12
C LYS A 134 6.88 -5.68 9.05
N SER A 135 7.13 -5.25 7.81
CA SER A 135 6.21 -5.42 6.70
C SER A 135 5.92 -6.89 6.37
N VAL A 136 6.93 -7.77 6.46
CA VAL A 136 6.76 -9.22 6.31
C VAL A 136 5.90 -9.81 7.45
N MET A 137 6.08 -9.32 8.68
CA MET A 137 5.23 -9.75 9.80
C MET A 137 3.77 -9.33 9.60
N SER A 138 3.52 -8.11 9.14
CA SER A 138 2.18 -7.62 8.79
C SER A 138 1.52 -8.45 7.70
N GLN A 139 2.25 -8.76 6.62
CA GLN A 139 1.77 -9.62 5.55
C GLN A 139 1.34 -11.00 6.09
N ARG A 140 2.20 -11.64 6.90
CA ARG A 140 1.91 -12.95 7.48
C ARG A 140 0.68 -12.92 8.40
N ALA A 141 0.55 -11.88 9.23
CA ALA A 141 -0.60 -11.70 10.12
C ALA A 141 -1.90 -11.53 9.30
N ARG A 142 -1.87 -10.72 8.25
CA ARG A 142 -3.00 -10.50 7.35
C ARG A 142 -3.41 -11.78 6.61
N GLU A 143 -2.44 -12.55 6.11
CA GLU A 143 -2.70 -13.83 5.45
C GLU A 143 -3.27 -14.88 6.42
N ALA A 144 -2.74 -14.96 7.64
CA ALA A 144 -3.25 -15.85 8.67
C ALA A 144 -4.70 -15.49 9.05
N ALA A 145 -4.99 -14.21 9.23
CA ALA A 145 -6.34 -13.73 9.51
C ALA A 145 -7.32 -14.03 8.36
N ARG A 146 -6.88 -13.90 7.11
CA ARG A 146 -7.67 -14.27 5.94
C ARG A 146 -7.98 -15.77 5.91
N LYS A 147 -6.94 -16.61 6.08
CA LYS A 147 -7.12 -18.08 6.13
C LYS A 147 -8.06 -18.49 7.26
N ALA A 148 -7.93 -17.89 8.45
CA ALA A 148 -8.82 -18.18 9.57
C ALA A 148 -10.30 -17.82 9.26
N ARG A 149 -10.53 -16.67 8.64
CA ARG A 149 -11.88 -16.24 8.20
C ARG A 149 -12.46 -17.19 7.14
N ASP A 150 -11.66 -17.62 6.18
CA ASP A 150 -12.10 -18.54 5.12
C ASP A 150 -12.45 -19.92 5.71
N LEU A 151 -11.67 -20.42 6.68
CA LEU A 151 -11.96 -21.66 7.39
C LEU A 151 -13.25 -21.56 8.22
N THR A 152 -13.47 -20.44 8.90
CA THR A 152 -14.71 -20.23 9.70
C THR A 152 -15.93 -20.18 8.78
N ARG A 153 -15.83 -19.48 7.65
CA ARG A 153 -16.92 -19.43 6.66
C ARG A 153 -17.25 -20.82 6.11
N ARG A 154 -16.24 -21.63 5.78
CA ARG A 154 -16.47 -23.01 5.30
C ARG A 154 -17.14 -23.89 6.35
N LYS A 155 -16.68 -23.83 7.61
CA LYS A 155 -17.32 -24.57 8.72
C LYS A 155 -18.75 -24.12 8.96
N SER A 156 -19.01 -22.81 8.99
CA SER A 156 -20.37 -22.28 9.19
C SER A 156 -21.34 -22.64 8.07
N ALA A 157 -20.86 -22.73 6.83
CA ALA A 157 -21.69 -23.16 5.70
C ALA A 157 -22.06 -24.64 5.75
N LEU A 158 -21.17 -25.48 6.30
CA LEU A 158 -21.39 -26.93 6.43
C LEU A 158 -22.18 -27.32 7.71
N ASP A 159 -21.95 -26.60 8.83
CA ASP A 159 -22.59 -26.92 10.11
C ASP A 159 -24.04 -26.40 10.24
N ASN A 160 -24.45 -25.39 9.46
CA ASN A 160 -25.77 -24.78 9.58
C ASN A 160 -26.81 -25.25 8.54
N MET A 161 -26.44 -26.14 7.63
CA MET A 161 -27.38 -26.72 6.67
C MET A 161 -27.49 -28.22 6.85
N ALA A 162 -28.42 -28.69 7.68
CA ALA A 162 -29.03 -29.97 7.48
C ALA A 162 -29.75 -29.89 6.12
N LEU A 163 -29.07 -30.28 5.04
CA LEU A 163 -29.66 -30.37 3.71
C LEU A 163 -30.87 -31.30 3.77
N PRO A 164 -32.05 -30.86 3.29
CA PRO A 164 -33.19 -31.76 3.15
C PRO A 164 -32.73 -33.01 2.40
N GLY A 165 -33.10 -34.20 2.86
CA GLY A 165 -32.59 -35.50 2.38
C GLY A 165 -32.68 -35.84 0.89
N LYS A 166 -33.05 -34.85 0.06
CA LYS A 166 -33.07 -34.93 -1.41
C LYS A 166 -32.09 -33.97 -2.11
N LEU A 167 -31.25 -33.24 -1.36
CA LEU A 167 -30.28 -32.31 -1.90
C LEU A 167 -28.88 -32.74 -1.48
N ALA A 168 -27.94 -32.78 -2.43
CA ALA A 168 -26.53 -33.03 -2.17
C ALA A 168 -25.74 -31.72 -2.38
N ASP A 169 -24.76 -31.48 -1.52
CA ASP A 169 -23.89 -30.34 -1.64
C ASP A 169 -22.92 -30.49 -2.83
N CYS A 170 -22.66 -29.40 -3.53
CA CYS A 170 -21.70 -29.40 -4.62
C CYS A 170 -20.29 -29.26 -4.05
N SER A 171 -19.47 -30.30 -4.23
CA SER A 171 -18.07 -30.33 -3.78
C SER A 171 -17.11 -29.47 -4.62
N ASP A 172 -17.59 -28.81 -5.68
CA ASP A 172 -16.78 -27.99 -6.56
C ASP A 172 -16.55 -26.60 -5.95
N THR A 173 -15.29 -26.21 -5.88
CA THR A 173 -14.83 -24.93 -5.31
C THR A 173 -15.09 -23.71 -6.21
N VAL A 174 -15.71 -23.91 -7.38
CA VAL A 174 -16.11 -22.85 -8.27
C VAL A 174 -17.49 -22.36 -7.86
N SER A 175 -17.60 -21.10 -7.63
CA SER A 175 -18.74 -20.32 -7.09
C SER A 175 -20.06 -20.45 -7.88
N TYR A 176 -20.55 -21.66 -8.07
CA TYR A 176 -21.86 -21.92 -8.66
C TYR A 176 -22.77 -22.62 -7.66
N THR A 177 -23.73 -21.91 -7.16
CA THR A 177 -24.85 -22.48 -6.41
C THR A 177 -25.81 -23.23 -7.35
N HIS A 178 -25.41 -24.39 -7.85
CA HIS A 178 -26.33 -25.31 -8.49
C HIS A 178 -26.73 -26.41 -7.50
N LEU A 179 -27.86 -26.24 -6.87
CA LEU A 179 -28.56 -27.30 -6.17
C LEU A 179 -29.16 -28.24 -7.22
N ARG A 180 -28.67 -29.46 -7.34
CA ARG A 180 -29.26 -30.48 -8.17
C ARG A 180 -30.19 -31.32 -7.29
N ALA A 181 -31.48 -31.32 -7.61
CA ALA A 181 -32.44 -32.27 -7.02
C ALA A 181 -32.24 -33.63 -7.69
N HIS A 182 -32.12 -34.70 -6.89
CA HIS A 182 -32.15 -36.09 -7.31
C HIS A 182 -33.58 -36.61 -7.20
#